data_e657a89dbc2f61f71d58fe127597ddd8
#
_entry.id   e657a89dbc2f61f71d58fe127597ddd8
#
_cell.length_a   1.000
_cell.length_b   1.000
_cell.length_c   1.000
_cell.angle_alpha   90.00
_cell.angle_beta   90.00
_cell.angle_gamma   90.00
#
_symmetry.space_group_name_H-M   'P 1'
#
loop_
_entity.id
_entity.type
_entity.pdbx_description
1 polymer ?
#
loop_
_entity_poly.entity_id
_entity_poly.type
_entity_poly.pdbx_seq_one_letter_code
_entity_poly.pdbx_strand_id
1 'polypeptide(L)'
;MAYSFTEKKRIRNNFGSRSSILQEPDLLAIQIDSFNSFIQAGNKTKEDVGLHAVFQSVFPITAVNGYAEIEYVDYELQEPKFNVKECKLRGVTFASTLRVKLNLVLFDKNGSTLKKKRRVKQIIEEDVYLGQLPLMTETGTFVINGTERVVVSQLHRSPGVIFEHDKGKTHSSGKILFSSRVIPYRGSWLDFEFDHHEHLYARIDRRRKLPVTTLLRAMGLNADAILDTFFERINVKMKAKSCDIGLSPAKLRGVIAEFDITSGKDIVVEKGRRITAKHTKMLEKAGVKSINAPLEYLLEKVISQDLIDKETGEILFAANTVITEEVLEALSANKVKKIEILYINESEGGAYISDTLRLDETQTELEA
;
A
#
# COMPACT_ATOMS: atom_id res chain seq x y z
N MET A 1 -27.49 51.73 -14.03
CA MET A 1 -27.39 53.08 -14.67
C MET A 1 -26.29 53.86 -13.98
N ALA A 2 -25.24 54.23 -14.67
CA ALA A 2 -24.18 55.07 -14.09
C ALA A 2 -24.67 56.54 -14.15
N TYR A 3 -24.85 57.14 -13.00
CA TYR A 3 -25.21 58.57 -12.90
C TYR A 3 -23.97 59.42 -13.13
N SER A 4 -24.05 60.33 -14.10
CA SER A 4 -23.04 61.37 -14.28
C SER A 4 -23.35 62.52 -13.33
N PHE A 5 -22.38 62.94 -12.50
CA PHE A 5 -22.50 64.04 -11.54
C PHE A 5 -22.52 65.43 -12.19
N THR A 6 -22.52 65.51 -13.51
CA THR A 6 -22.67 66.78 -14.23
C THR A 6 -24.12 66.94 -14.64
N GLU A 7 -24.73 68.09 -14.35
CA GLU A 7 -26.16 68.46 -14.62
C GLU A 7 -26.55 68.34 -16.09
N LYS A 8 -25.63 68.28 -17.02
CA LYS A 8 -25.93 68.05 -18.45
C LYS A 8 -26.10 66.55 -18.66
N LYS A 9 -27.32 66.07 -18.82
CA LYS A 9 -27.67 64.74 -19.27
C LYS A 9 -26.99 64.46 -20.63
N ARG A 10 -25.86 63.77 -20.58
CA ARG A 10 -25.27 63.18 -21.78
C ARG A 10 -26.02 61.93 -22.13
N ILE A 11 -26.67 61.92 -23.30
CA ILE A 11 -27.20 60.63 -23.83
C ILE A 11 -26.01 59.81 -24.27
N ARG A 12 -25.70 58.78 -23.53
CA ARG A 12 -24.67 57.82 -23.88
C ARG A 12 -25.32 56.69 -24.67
N ASN A 13 -24.88 56.48 -25.91
CA ASN A 13 -25.25 55.31 -26.66
C ASN A 13 -24.53 54.10 -26.05
N ASN A 14 -25.28 53.10 -25.62
CA ASN A 14 -24.73 51.86 -25.14
C ASN A 14 -24.42 50.97 -26.34
N PHE A 15 -23.16 50.89 -26.73
CA PHE A 15 -22.68 50.01 -27.80
C PHE A 15 -22.51 48.56 -27.34
N GLY A 16 -22.71 48.26 -26.03
CA GLY A 16 -22.62 46.94 -25.43
C GLY A 16 -23.95 46.16 -25.37
N SER A 17 -25.00 46.63 -26.12
CA SER A 17 -26.30 45.94 -26.13
C SER A 17 -26.35 44.69 -27.02
N ARG A 18 -25.23 44.25 -27.58
CA ARG A 18 -25.16 42.97 -28.28
C ARG A 18 -25.19 41.85 -27.23
N SER A 19 -25.99 40.80 -27.51
CA SER A 19 -25.96 39.59 -26.72
C SER A 19 -24.53 39.06 -26.64
N SER A 20 -24.08 38.75 -25.43
CA SER A 20 -22.79 38.10 -25.21
C SER A 20 -22.74 36.78 -25.97
N ILE A 21 -21.75 36.62 -26.85
CA ILE A 21 -21.55 35.39 -27.63
C ILE A 21 -21.06 34.26 -26.74
N LEU A 22 -20.33 34.61 -25.68
CA LEU A 22 -19.82 33.69 -24.64
C LEU A 22 -20.37 34.15 -23.31
N GLN A 23 -20.89 33.20 -22.52
CA GLN A 23 -21.23 33.47 -21.13
C GLN A 23 -19.95 33.72 -20.35
N GLU A 24 -19.96 34.73 -19.49
CA GLU A 24 -18.85 34.98 -18.57
C GLU A 24 -18.68 33.75 -17.67
N PRO A 25 -17.46 33.20 -17.52
CA PRO A 25 -17.24 32.09 -16.63
C PRO A 25 -17.49 32.51 -15.17
N ASP A 26 -18.20 31.69 -14.43
CA ASP A 26 -18.36 31.91 -12.99
C ASP A 26 -17.04 31.55 -12.27
N LEU A 27 -16.34 32.58 -11.79
CA LEU A 27 -15.04 32.42 -11.12
C LEU A 27 -15.16 31.77 -9.77
N LEU A 28 -16.35 31.70 -9.18
CA LEU A 28 -16.61 31.05 -7.90
C LEU A 28 -17.13 29.62 -8.05
N ALA A 29 -17.43 29.17 -9.27
CA ALA A 29 -18.01 27.86 -9.53
C ALA A 29 -17.20 26.73 -8.91
N ILE A 30 -15.88 26.78 -8.98
CA ILE A 30 -15.00 25.72 -8.42
C ILE A 30 -15.27 25.49 -6.93
N GLN A 31 -15.42 26.55 -6.14
CA GLN A 31 -15.65 26.46 -4.70
C GLN A 31 -17.10 26.06 -4.41
N ILE A 32 -18.06 26.69 -5.06
CA ILE A 32 -19.49 26.46 -4.83
C ILE A 32 -19.88 25.04 -5.25
N ASP A 33 -19.47 24.60 -6.45
CA ASP A 33 -19.79 23.26 -6.96
C ASP A 33 -19.12 22.16 -6.12
N SER A 34 -17.87 22.39 -5.72
CA SER A 34 -17.15 21.47 -4.84
C SER A 34 -17.86 21.30 -3.48
N PHE A 35 -18.32 22.42 -2.89
CA PHE A 35 -19.01 22.38 -1.62
C PHE A 35 -20.41 21.75 -1.72
N ASN A 36 -21.14 22.04 -2.79
CA ASN A 36 -22.44 21.43 -3.07
C ASN A 36 -22.30 19.90 -3.30
N SER A 37 -21.28 19.49 -4.05
CA SER A 37 -20.95 18.10 -4.24
C SER A 37 -20.53 17.40 -2.94
N PHE A 38 -19.83 18.12 -2.05
CA PHE A 38 -19.46 17.59 -0.74
C PHE A 38 -20.68 17.37 0.17
N ILE A 39 -21.59 18.36 0.25
CA ILE A 39 -22.74 18.30 1.15
C ILE A 39 -23.90 17.49 0.57
N GLN A 40 -24.12 17.52 -0.75
CA GLN A 40 -25.26 16.89 -1.44
C GLN A 40 -26.61 17.13 -0.74
N ALA A 41 -26.80 18.35 -0.19
CA ALA A 41 -28.01 18.72 0.54
C ALA A 41 -29.24 18.64 -0.36
N GLY A 42 -30.29 17.96 0.11
CA GLY A 42 -31.56 17.87 -0.60
C GLY A 42 -31.65 16.80 -1.69
N ASN A 43 -30.57 16.07 -2.01
CA ASN A 43 -30.63 14.95 -2.94
C ASN A 43 -31.25 13.73 -2.26
N LYS A 44 -32.29 13.14 -2.86
CA LYS A 44 -32.92 11.92 -2.37
C LYS A 44 -32.02 10.69 -2.53
N THR A 45 -31.21 10.68 -3.56
CA THR A 45 -30.17 9.66 -3.81
C THR A 45 -28.84 10.37 -3.78
N LYS A 46 -28.00 10.04 -2.80
CA LYS A 46 -26.66 10.61 -2.66
C LYS A 46 -25.66 9.77 -3.48
N GLU A 47 -24.79 10.45 -4.18
CA GLU A 47 -23.70 9.82 -4.88
C GLU A 47 -22.57 9.45 -3.91
N ASP A 48 -21.74 8.47 -4.23
CA ASP A 48 -20.61 8.03 -3.41
C ASP A 48 -19.43 9.03 -3.45
N VAL A 49 -19.72 10.29 -3.14
CA VAL A 49 -18.76 11.39 -3.08
C VAL A 49 -18.99 12.23 -1.81
N GLY A 50 -17.98 13.02 -1.43
CA GLY A 50 -18.09 13.97 -0.34
C GLY A 50 -18.37 13.33 1.01
N LEU A 51 -19.30 13.93 1.76
CA LEU A 51 -19.63 13.52 3.13
C LEU A 51 -20.24 12.11 3.19
N HIS A 52 -21.05 11.74 2.19
CA HIS A 52 -21.64 10.40 2.09
C HIS A 52 -20.57 9.32 1.97
N ALA A 53 -19.61 9.49 1.04
CA ALA A 53 -18.51 8.56 0.87
C ALA A 53 -17.63 8.43 2.14
N VAL A 54 -17.43 9.52 2.89
CA VAL A 54 -16.70 9.47 4.16
C VAL A 54 -17.43 8.60 5.17
N PHE A 55 -18.76 8.74 5.32
CA PHE A 55 -19.53 7.88 6.22
C PHE A 55 -19.48 6.42 5.76
N GLN A 56 -19.66 6.13 4.48
CA GLN A 56 -19.57 4.76 3.96
C GLN A 56 -18.19 4.12 4.19
N SER A 57 -17.11 4.90 4.17
CA SER A 57 -15.76 4.38 4.41
C SER A 57 -15.50 4.03 5.88
N VAL A 58 -16.20 4.69 6.82
CA VAL A 58 -16.05 4.46 8.27
C VAL A 58 -16.97 3.37 8.76
N PHE A 59 -18.20 3.33 8.25
CA PHE A 59 -19.21 2.35 8.63
C PHE A 59 -19.22 1.18 7.64
N PRO A 60 -19.55 -0.04 8.07
CA PRO A 60 -20.05 -0.41 9.39
C PRO A 60 -18.95 -0.53 10.45
N ILE A 61 -19.27 -0.17 11.70
CA ILE A 61 -18.38 -0.33 12.85
C ILE A 61 -18.83 -1.57 13.61
N THR A 62 -17.98 -2.60 13.63
CA THR A 62 -18.27 -3.85 14.36
C THR A 62 -17.67 -3.82 15.76
N ALA A 63 -18.43 -4.28 16.74
CA ALA A 63 -17.91 -4.47 18.09
C ALA A 63 -16.86 -5.59 18.13
N VAL A 64 -15.87 -5.48 19.00
CA VAL A 64 -14.76 -6.46 19.15
C VAL A 64 -15.32 -7.87 19.43
N ASN A 65 -16.41 -8.00 20.15
CA ASN A 65 -17.07 -9.26 20.45
C ASN A 65 -17.95 -9.81 19.31
N GLY A 66 -18.13 -9.03 18.23
CA GLY A 66 -18.91 -9.41 17.06
C GLY A 66 -20.43 -9.52 17.24
N TYR A 67 -20.97 -9.08 18.39
CA TYR A 67 -22.41 -9.18 18.68
C TYR A 67 -23.21 -7.90 18.36
N ALA A 68 -22.55 -6.83 18.03
CA ALA A 68 -23.17 -5.57 17.67
C ALA A 68 -22.45 -4.96 16.48
N GLU A 69 -23.20 -4.29 15.63
CA GLU A 69 -22.69 -3.57 14.46
C GLU A 69 -23.48 -2.28 14.29
N ILE A 70 -22.79 -1.17 14.01
CA ILE A 70 -23.41 0.11 13.72
C ILE A 70 -23.30 0.34 12.23
N GLU A 71 -24.45 0.43 11.58
CA GLU A 71 -24.57 0.71 10.15
C GLU A 71 -24.98 2.16 9.92
N TYR A 72 -24.43 2.77 8.90
CA TYR A 72 -24.82 4.09 8.42
C TYR A 72 -25.97 3.96 7.42
N VAL A 73 -27.00 4.79 7.58
CA VAL A 73 -28.15 4.83 6.66
C VAL A 73 -28.11 6.10 5.81
N ASP A 74 -28.19 7.26 6.46
CA ASP A 74 -28.22 8.56 5.79
C ASP A 74 -27.81 9.69 6.75
N TYR A 75 -27.62 10.89 6.24
CA TYR A 75 -27.43 12.08 7.04
C TYR A 75 -28.35 13.21 6.59
N GLU A 76 -28.68 14.08 7.53
CA GLU A 76 -29.51 15.25 7.31
C GLU A 76 -28.84 16.49 7.89
N LEU A 77 -28.92 17.59 7.14
CA LEU A 77 -28.50 18.91 7.57
C LEU A 77 -29.75 19.72 7.91
N GLN A 78 -29.86 20.15 9.15
CA GLN A 78 -30.95 21.00 9.60
C GLN A 78 -30.78 22.42 9.12
N GLU A 79 -31.86 23.18 9.06
CA GLU A 79 -31.78 24.60 8.73
C GLU A 79 -30.93 25.35 9.77
N PRO A 80 -30.07 26.30 9.31
CA PRO A 80 -29.26 27.11 10.21
C PRO A 80 -30.12 27.96 11.13
N LYS A 81 -29.76 28.07 12.41
CA LYS A 81 -30.50 28.83 13.41
C LYS A 81 -30.51 30.34 13.14
N PHE A 82 -29.47 30.86 12.52
CA PHE A 82 -29.28 32.29 12.27
C PHE A 82 -28.90 32.52 10.82
N ASN A 83 -29.38 33.66 10.27
CA ASN A 83 -28.97 34.09 8.94
C ASN A 83 -27.53 34.63 8.94
N VAL A 84 -26.91 34.71 7.75
CA VAL A 84 -25.55 35.21 7.55
C VAL A 84 -25.32 36.57 8.21
N LYS A 85 -26.28 37.49 8.07
CA LYS A 85 -26.21 38.86 8.66
C LYS A 85 -26.19 38.80 10.20
N GLU A 86 -27.05 37.99 10.77
CA GLU A 86 -27.13 37.81 12.23
C GLU A 86 -25.88 37.14 12.78
N CYS A 87 -25.32 36.16 12.07
CA CYS A 87 -24.07 35.53 12.48
C CYS A 87 -22.91 36.54 12.53
N LYS A 88 -22.84 37.46 11.57
CA LYS A 88 -21.82 38.53 11.56
C LYS A 88 -22.00 39.50 12.72
N LEU A 89 -23.27 39.91 13.02
CA LEU A 89 -23.56 40.83 14.10
C LEU A 89 -23.32 40.20 15.49
N ARG A 90 -23.67 38.92 15.66
CA ARG A 90 -23.54 38.20 16.94
C ARG A 90 -22.14 37.59 17.15
N GLY A 91 -21.28 37.61 16.16
CA GLY A 91 -19.96 37.00 16.26
C GLY A 91 -20.00 35.47 16.32
N VAL A 92 -21.00 34.82 15.73
CA VAL A 92 -21.16 33.36 15.70
C VAL A 92 -20.90 32.78 14.32
N THR A 93 -20.69 31.46 14.27
CA THR A 93 -20.44 30.74 13.02
C THR A 93 -21.76 30.42 12.31
N PHE A 94 -21.83 30.67 11.01
CA PHE A 94 -22.93 30.24 10.16
C PHE A 94 -22.79 28.75 9.88
N ALA A 95 -23.56 27.92 10.61
CA ALA A 95 -23.45 26.47 10.57
C ALA A 95 -24.82 25.80 10.65
N SER A 96 -24.92 24.64 10.07
CA SER A 96 -26.05 23.72 10.19
C SER A 96 -25.73 22.60 11.15
N THR A 97 -26.77 22.09 11.80
CA THR A 97 -26.68 20.89 12.63
C THR A 97 -26.65 19.65 11.74
N LEU A 98 -25.62 18.84 11.90
CA LEU A 98 -25.49 17.55 11.22
C LEU A 98 -26.06 16.44 12.09
N ARG A 99 -27.08 15.77 11.60
CA ARG A 99 -27.61 14.53 12.16
C ARG A 99 -27.37 13.38 11.23
N VAL A 100 -27.03 12.23 11.80
CA VAL A 100 -26.77 11.01 11.04
C VAL A 100 -27.70 9.93 11.54
N LYS A 101 -28.39 9.31 10.62
CA LYS A 101 -29.28 8.18 10.88
C LYS A 101 -28.45 6.90 10.89
N LEU A 102 -28.40 6.25 12.04
CA LEU A 102 -27.63 5.06 12.29
C LEU A 102 -28.54 3.91 12.71
N ASN A 103 -28.20 2.70 12.27
CA ASN A 103 -28.82 1.46 12.71
C ASN A 103 -27.86 0.71 13.62
N LEU A 104 -28.27 0.46 14.86
CA LEU A 104 -27.58 -0.47 15.74
C LEU A 104 -28.17 -1.88 15.52
N VAL A 105 -27.41 -2.75 14.87
CA VAL A 105 -27.77 -4.15 14.62
C VAL A 105 -27.19 -5.02 15.71
N LEU A 106 -28.05 -5.71 16.46
CA LEU A 106 -27.66 -6.65 17.50
C LEU A 106 -27.81 -8.08 16.98
N PHE A 107 -26.76 -8.90 17.15
CA PHE A 107 -26.74 -10.30 16.74
C PHE A 107 -26.95 -11.23 17.92
N ASP A 108 -27.53 -12.40 17.66
CA ASP A 108 -27.78 -13.42 18.68
C ASP A 108 -26.49 -14.13 19.07
N LYS A 109 -26.27 -14.31 20.40
CA LYS A 109 -25.07 -14.97 20.94
C LYS A 109 -25.00 -16.46 20.66
N ASN A 110 -26.12 -17.11 20.34
CA ASN A 110 -26.22 -18.56 20.19
C ASN A 110 -26.10 -19.08 18.74
N GLY A 111 -25.80 -18.21 17.78
CA GLY A 111 -25.54 -18.60 16.40
C GLY A 111 -24.14 -19.17 16.23
N SER A 112 -24.03 -20.48 15.90
CA SER A 112 -22.78 -21.20 15.72
C SER A 112 -21.73 -20.46 14.86
N THR A 113 -20.49 -20.58 15.27
CA THR A 113 -19.24 -20.02 14.72
C THR A 113 -18.89 -20.38 13.27
N LEU A 114 -19.79 -20.97 12.52
CA LEU A 114 -19.59 -21.26 11.09
C LEU A 114 -20.14 -20.12 10.24
N LYS A 115 -19.29 -19.51 9.47
CA LYS A 115 -19.37 -18.41 8.48
C LYS A 115 -20.67 -18.23 7.65
N LYS A 116 -21.86 -18.56 8.13
CA LYS A 116 -23.11 -18.38 7.40
C LYS A 116 -24.20 -17.73 8.25
N LYS A 117 -24.53 -16.46 7.90
CA LYS A 117 -25.68 -15.66 8.34
C LYS A 117 -25.81 -15.49 9.85
N ARG A 118 -25.13 -14.48 10.40
CA ARG A 118 -25.44 -13.97 11.73
C ARG A 118 -26.93 -13.66 11.82
N ARG A 119 -27.61 -14.19 12.83
CA ARG A 119 -29.04 -13.99 13.01
C ARG A 119 -29.22 -12.64 13.72
N VAL A 120 -29.89 -11.70 13.05
CA VAL A 120 -30.22 -10.39 13.62
C VAL A 120 -31.26 -10.60 14.71
N LYS A 121 -30.97 -10.14 15.92
CA LYS A 121 -31.88 -10.16 17.06
C LYS A 121 -32.78 -8.93 17.07
N GLN A 122 -32.20 -7.76 16.87
CA GLN A 122 -32.89 -6.48 16.93
C GLN A 122 -32.13 -5.44 16.11
N ILE A 123 -32.86 -4.54 15.47
CA ILE A 123 -32.34 -3.34 14.84
C ILE A 123 -32.95 -2.15 15.56
N ILE A 124 -32.10 -1.23 16.00
CA ILE A 124 -32.51 0.02 16.64
C ILE A 124 -32.04 1.16 15.74
N GLU A 125 -32.98 1.93 15.22
CA GLU A 125 -32.69 3.09 14.38
C GLU A 125 -32.76 4.36 15.22
N GLU A 126 -31.72 5.23 15.11
CA GLU A 126 -31.65 6.47 15.88
C GLU A 126 -30.95 7.56 15.06
N ASP A 127 -31.45 8.80 15.22
CA ASP A 127 -30.85 10.00 14.65
C ASP A 127 -29.86 10.61 15.64
N VAL A 128 -28.56 10.42 15.33
CA VAL A 128 -27.47 10.85 16.21
C VAL A 128 -26.97 12.24 15.80
N TYR A 129 -26.87 13.14 16.76
CA TYR A 129 -26.22 14.43 16.57
C TYR A 129 -24.71 14.27 16.54
N LEU A 130 -24.08 14.60 15.42
CA LEU A 130 -22.62 14.54 15.28
C LEU A 130 -21.92 15.88 15.51
N GLY A 131 -22.62 16.99 15.30
CA GLY A 131 -22.04 18.32 15.48
C GLY A 131 -22.64 19.37 14.58
N GLN A 132 -21.91 20.48 14.43
CA GLN A 132 -22.29 21.58 13.54
C GLN A 132 -21.31 21.64 12.37
N LEU A 133 -21.84 21.73 11.15
CA LEU A 133 -21.08 21.88 9.93
C LEU A 133 -21.21 23.33 9.43
N PRO A 134 -20.11 24.08 9.28
CA PRO A 134 -20.15 25.41 8.67
C PRO A 134 -20.70 25.35 7.25
N LEU A 135 -21.60 26.28 6.93
CA LEU A 135 -22.18 26.39 5.60
C LEU A 135 -21.48 27.48 4.77
N MET A 136 -21.40 27.24 3.47
CA MET A 136 -20.92 28.22 2.51
C MET A 136 -22.04 29.20 2.19
N THR A 137 -21.72 30.47 2.05
CA THR A 137 -22.61 31.51 1.58
C THR A 137 -22.74 31.49 0.07
N GLU A 138 -23.71 32.21 -0.50
CA GLU A 138 -23.88 32.35 -1.94
C GLU A 138 -22.65 32.96 -2.64
N THR A 139 -21.82 33.71 -1.90
CA THR A 139 -20.58 34.33 -2.40
C THR A 139 -19.35 33.41 -2.25
N GLY A 140 -19.52 32.14 -1.90
CA GLY A 140 -18.40 31.18 -1.75
C GLY A 140 -17.55 31.39 -0.50
N THR A 141 -18.06 32.14 0.49
CA THR A 141 -17.38 32.41 1.77
C THR A 141 -17.97 31.60 2.91
N PHE A 142 -17.22 31.45 4.01
CA PHE A 142 -17.69 30.92 5.27
C PHE A 142 -17.70 32.01 6.32
N VAL A 143 -18.73 32.09 7.15
CA VAL A 143 -18.76 32.99 8.30
C VAL A 143 -18.37 32.19 9.54
N ILE A 144 -17.17 32.46 10.06
CA ILE A 144 -16.62 31.81 11.25
C ILE A 144 -16.41 32.84 12.34
N ASN A 145 -17.08 32.68 13.46
CA ASN A 145 -17.04 33.65 14.58
C ASN A 145 -17.32 35.09 14.14
N GLY A 146 -18.30 35.25 13.23
CA GLY A 146 -18.72 36.56 12.71
C GLY A 146 -17.82 37.13 11.60
N THR A 147 -16.66 36.54 11.29
CA THR A 147 -15.78 36.99 10.23
C THR A 147 -15.94 36.15 8.97
N GLU A 148 -15.97 36.78 7.81
CA GLU A 148 -15.95 36.06 6.54
C GLU A 148 -14.56 35.51 6.24
N ARG A 149 -14.51 34.25 5.86
CA ARG A 149 -13.30 33.52 5.49
C ARG A 149 -13.51 32.77 4.21
N VAL A 150 -12.44 32.57 3.45
CA VAL A 150 -12.43 31.83 2.19
C VAL A 150 -11.42 30.70 2.31
N VAL A 151 -11.76 29.55 1.77
CA VAL A 151 -10.83 28.44 1.62
C VAL A 151 -9.89 28.74 0.47
N VAL A 152 -8.60 28.76 0.73
CA VAL A 152 -7.56 29.00 -0.28
C VAL A 152 -6.87 27.68 -0.61
N SER A 153 -6.69 27.42 -1.90
CA SER A 153 -5.94 26.25 -2.36
C SER A 153 -4.50 26.29 -1.85
N GLN A 154 -4.04 25.20 -1.30
CA GLN A 154 -2.68 25.04 -0.78
C GLN A 154 -1.92 24.02 -1.61
N LEU A 155 -0.72 24.39 -2.04
CA LEU A 155 0.19 23.45 -2.70
C LEU A 155 0.72 22.44 -1.69
N HIS A 156 0.71 21.17 -2.09
CA HIS A 156 1.32 20.07 -1.34
C HIS A 156 2.02 19.12 -2.29
N ARG A 157 2.84 18.22 -1.76
CA ARG A 157 3.41 17.15 -2.56
C ARG A 157 2.29 16.25 -3.09
N SER A 158 2.38 15.89 -4.37
CA SER A 158 1.40 15.00 -4.99
C SER A 158 1.36 13.64 -4.27
N PRO A 159 0.16 13.09 -4.01
CA PRO A 159 0.04 11.71 -3.57
C PRO A 159 0.66 10.75 -4.57
N GLY A 160 1.26 9.69 -4.07
CA GLY A 160 1.91 8.68 -4.90
C GLY A 160 3.18 8.15 -4.29
N VAL A 161 3.93 7.38 -5.08
CA VAL A 161 5.21 6.79 -4.68
C VAL A 161 6.34 7.55 -5.35
N ILE A 162 7.28 8.03 -4.53
CA ILE A 162 8.47 8.76 -4.98
C ILE A 162 9.68 7.90 -4.68
N PHE A 163 10.58 7.72 -5.67
CA PHE A 163 11.85 7.02 -5.52
C PHE A 163 12.98 8.03 -5.53
N GLU A 164 13.85 7.94 -4.55
CA GLU A 164 14.98 8.84 -4.36
C GLU A 164 16.25 8.03 -4.05
N HIS A 165 17.41 8.66 -4.15
CA HIS A 165 18.68 8.12 -3.70
C HIS A 165 19.58 9.24 -3.15
N ASP A 166 20.49 8.90 -2.26
CA ASP A 166 21.37 9.84 -1.55
C ASP A 166 22.61 10.26 -2.36
N LYS A 167 22.83 9.73 -3.56
CA LYS A 167 24.01 9.94 -4.39
C LYS A 167 25.33 9.55 -3.69
N GLY A 168 25.28 8.61 -2.73
CA GLY A 168 26.43 8.14 -1.99
C GLY A 168 27.00 9.16 -0.99
N LYS A 169 26.19 10.15 -0.55
CA LYS A 169 26.65 11.19 0.37
C LYS A 169 26.45 10.85 1.84
N THR A 170 25.53 9.94 2.15
CA THR A 170 25.13 9.63 3.53
C THR A 170 26.16 8.81 4.28
N HIS A 171 26.86 7.90 3.59
CA HIS A 171 27.83 7.02 4.21
C HIS A 171 29.23 7.18 3.58
N SER A 172 30.27 7.02 4.40
CA SER A 172 31.69 7.16 3.98
C SER A 172 32.14 6.18 2.91
N SER A 173 31.44 5.04 2.76
CA SER A 173 31.74 4.04 1.72
C SER A 173 31.40 4.50 0.29
N GLY A 174 30.69 5.63 0.12
CA GLY A 174 30.23 6.11 -1.18
C GLY A 174 29.14 5.26 -1.83
N LYS A 175 28.60 4.26 -1.12
CA LYS A 175 27.51 3.40 -1.60
C LYS A 175 26.24 4.21 -1.76
N ILE A 176 25.55 4.03 -2.88
CA ILE A 176 24.28 4.71 -3.16
C ILE A 176 23.18 3.98 -2.39
N LEU A 177 22.54 4.70 -1.47
CA LEU A 177 21.40 4.22 -0.72
C LEU A 177 20.12 4.71 -1.39
N PHE A 178 19.25 3.76 -1.71
CA PHE A 178 17.96 4.02 -2.32
C PHE A 178 16.89 4.16 -1.23
N SER A 179 15.94 5.03 -1.49
CA SER A 179 14.78 5.22 -0.63
C SER A 179 13.52 5.41 -1.46
N SER A 180 12.39 5.04 -0.89
CA SER A 180 11.09 5.26 -1.48
C SER A 180 10.15 5.85 -0.44
N ARG A 181 9.34 6.81 -0.88
CA ARG A 181 8.36 7.48 -0.03
C ARG A 181 6.98 7.32 -0.61
N VAL A 182 6.08 6.74 0.18
CA VAL A 182 4.66 6.64 -0.15
C VAL A 182 3.93 7.79 0.51
N ILE A 183 3.38 8.68 -0.30
CA ILE A 183 2.62 9.85 0.14
C ILE A 183 1.14 9.56 -0.10
N PRO A 184 0.32 9.39 0.95
CA PRO A 184 -1.10 9.18 0.81
C PRO A 184 -1.81 10.49 0.47
N TYR A 185 -3.03 10.40 -0.01
CA TYR A 185 -3.89 11.55 -0.21
C TYR A 185 -4.19 12.26 1.13
N ARG A 186 -4.39 11.47 2.18
CA ARG A 186 -4.58 11.92 3.56
C ARG A 186 -4.08 10.83 4.51
N GLY A 187 -3.21 11.20 5.45
CA GLY A 187 -2.68 10.29 6.46
C GLY A 187 -1.16 10.39 6.60
N SER A 188 -0.60 9.42 7.30
CA SER A 188 0.82 9.34 7.61
C SER A 188 1.64 8.91 6.40
N TRP A 189 2.82 9.49 6.26
CA TRP A 189 3.77 9.10 5.23
C TRP A 189 4.47 7.80 5.62
N LEU A 190 4.73 6.97 4.62
CA LEU A 190 5.49 5.74 4.77
C LEU A 190 6.77 5.84 3.94
N ASP A 191 7.91 5.80 4.61
CA ASP A 191 9.21 5.83 3.97
C ASP A 191 9.85 4.45 4.05
N PHE A 192 10.43 3.99 2.94
CA PHE A 192 11.28 2.81 2.87
C PHE A 192 12.71 3.25 2.60
N GLU A 193 13.65 2.77 3.38
CA GLU A 193 15.06 3.19 3.30
C GLU A 193 15.98 1.97 3.38
N PHE A 194 16.96 1.90 2.49
CA PHE A 194 18.06 0.95 2.62
C PHE A 194 19.11 1.46 3.58
N ASP A 195 19.65 0.58 4.39
CA ASP A 195 20.82 0.84 5.22
C ASP A 195 22.11 0.49 4.46
N HIS A 196 23.27 0.91 4.99
CA HIS A 196 24.60 0.59 4.44
C HIS A 196 24.92 -0.92 4.41
N HIS A 197 24.24 -1.71 5.25
CA HIS A 197 24.28 -3.18 5.26
C HIS A 197 23.28 -3.83 4.29
N GLU A 198 22.61 -3.04 3.45
CA GLU A 198 21.59 -3.51 2.48
C GLU A 198 20.30 -4.06 3.10
N HIS A 199 20.05 -3.80 4.38
CA HIS A 199 18.77 -4.11 5.00
C HIS A 199 17.72 -3.05 4.66
N LEU A 200 16.48 -3.48 4.47
CA LEU A 200 15.37 -2.60 4.15
C LEU A 200 14.56 -2.28 5.41
N TYR A 201 14.43 -1.00 5.68
CA TYR A 201 13.66 -0.48 6.81
C TYR A 201 12.45 0.30 6.35
N ALA A 202 11.39 0.24 7.14
CA ALA A 202 10.20 1.07 7.03
C ALA A 202 10.18 2.12 8.15
N ARG A 203 9.66 3.31 7.83
CA ARG A 203 9.47 4.40 8.79
C ARG A 203 8.11 5.05 8.56
N ILE A 204 7.32 5.14 9.61
CA ILE A 204 6.00 5.77 9.56
C ILE A 204 6.11 7.14 10.21
N ASP A 205 5.69 8.20 9.50
CA ASP A 205 5.69 9.59 10.00
C ASP A 205 7.04 10.05 10.61
N ARG A 206 8.15 9.65 9.99
CA ARG A 206 9.51 9.97 10.47
C ARG A 206 9.83 9.49 11.90
N ARG A 207 9.06 8.54 12.43
CA ARG A 207 9.33 7.89 13.71
C ARG A 207 10.51 6.92 13.59
N ARG A 208 10.73 6.11 14.63
CA ARG A 208 11.81 5.11 14.64
C ARG A 208 11.66 4.17 13.45
N LYS A 209 12.77 3.87 12.78
CA LYS A 209 12.81 2.87 11.71
C LYS A 209 12.66 1.46 12.27
N LEU A 210 11.95 0.62 11.57
CA LEU A 210 11.75 -0.79 11.86
C LEU A 210 12.01 -1.63 10.62
N PRO A 211 12.39 -2.90 10.72
CA PRO A 211 12.54 -3.78 9.57
C PRO A 211 11.25 -3.80 8.74
N VAL A 212 11.36 -3.80 7.42
CA VAL A 212 10.17 -3.83 6.56
C VAL A 212 9.36 -5.12 6.77
N THR A 213 10.03 -6.20 7.14
CA THR A 213 9.41 -7.50 7.43
C THR A 213 8.46 -7.45 8.61
N THR A 214 8.77 -6.66 9.65
CA THR A 214 7.85 -6.39 10.77
C THR A 214 6.55 -5.76 10.27
N LEU A 215 6.64 -4.75 9.38
CA LEU A 215 5.46 -4.14 8.78
C LEU A 215 4.65 -5.16 7.95
N LEU A 216 5.33 -5.99 7.14
CA LEU A 216 4.67 -7.01 6.33
C LEU A 216 3.98 -8.08 7.19
N ARG A 217 4.58 -8.47 8.31
CA ARG A 217 3.97 -9.39 9.29
C ARG A 217 2.75 -8.78 9.96
N ALA A 218 2.82 -7.53 10.37
CA ALA A 218 1.67 -6.79 10.91
C ALA A 218 0.51 -6.66 9.91
N MET A 219 0.78 -6.79 8.59
CA MET A 219 -0.22 -6.88 7.54
C MET A 219 -0.76 -8.31 7.31
N GLY A 220 -0.35 -9.29 8.11
CA GLY A 220 -0.80 -10.68 8.05
C GLY A 220 0.03 -11.58 7.12
N LEU A 221 1.21 -11.17 6.67
CA LEU A 221 2.09 -12.00 5.84
C LEU A 221 3.03 -12.83 6.72
N ASN A 222 2.96 -14.15 6.62
CA ASN A 222 3.91 -15.07 7.25
C ASN A 222 5.27 -15.03 6.52
N ALA A 223 6.32 -15.54 7.16
CA ALA A 223 7.67 -15.61 6.59
C ALA A 223 7.69 -16.29 5.21
N ASP A 224 7.00 -17.41 5.05
CA ASP A 224 6.88 -18.13 3.78
C ASP A 224 6.19 -17.29 2.70
N ALA A 225 5.11 -16.58 3.05
CA ALA A 225 4.39 -15.71 2.13
C ALA A 225 5.23 -14.51 1.69
N ILE A 226 6.05 -13.96 2.59
CA ILE A 226 7.01 -12.89 2.27
C ILE A 226 8.04 -13.42 1.28
N LEU A 227 8.66 -14.58 1.57
CA LEU A 227 9.66 -15.18 0.67
C LEU A 227 9.06 -15.52 -0.71
N ASP A 228 7.84 -16.04 -0.75
CA ASP A 228 7.14 -16.35 -2.02
C ASP A 228 6.78 -15.11 -2.84
N THR A 229 6.54 -13.99 -2.17
CA THR A 229 6.19 -12.74 -2.86
C THR A 229 7.41 -12.11 -3.55
N PHE A 230 8.58 -12.19 -2.91
CA PHE A 230 9.79 -11.51 -3.38
C PHE A 230 10.76 -12.41 -4.15
N PHE A 231 10.72 -13.73 -3.93
CA PHE A 231 11.64 -14.67 -4.53
C PHE A 231 10.92 -15.81 -5.23
N GLU A 232 11.52 -16.30 -6.30
CA GLU A 232 11.10 -17.53 -6.93
C GLU A 232 11.76 -18.72 -6.25
N ARG A 233 11.05 -19.83 -6.16
CA ARG A 233 11.56 -21.10 -5.61
C ARG A 233 12.16 -21.98 -6.69
N ILE A 234 13.29 -22.59 -6.40
CA ILE A 234 13.96 -23.56 -7.23
C ILE A 234 13.99 -24.90 -6.51
N ASN A 235 13.48 -25.91 -7.20
CA ASN A 235 13.57 -27.28 -6.73
C ASN A 235 14.95 -27.87 -7.01
N VAL A 236 15.62 -28.36 -6.00
CA VAL A 236 16.90 -29.04 -6.06
C VAL A 236 16.75 -30.48 -5.64
N LYS A 237 17.21 -31.40 -6.46
CA LYS A 237 17.30 -32.83 -6.14
C LYS A 237 18.73 -33.15 -5.73
N MET A 238 18.93 -33.57 -4.49
CA MET A 238 20.23 -33.94 -3.99
C MET A 238 20.62 -35.37 -4.41
N LYS A 239 21.86 -35.54 -4.83
CA LYS A 239 22.55 -36.81 -5.11
C LYS A 239 23.80 -36.91 -4.23
N ALA A 240 24.42 -38.05 -4.15
CA ALA A 240 25.55 -38.28 -3.25
C ALA A 240 26.78 -37.33 -3.47
N LYS A 241 27.00 -36.86 -4.68
CA LYS A 241 28.14 -35.95 -5.01
C LYS A 241 27.77 -34.78 -5.89
N SER A 242 26.51 -34.65 -6.24
CA SER A 242 26.01 -33.58 -7.14
C SER A 242 24.57 -33.24 -6.83
N CYS A 243 24.07 -32.16 -7.34
CA CYS A 243 22.68 -31.78 -7.25
C CYS A 243 22.11 -31.41 -8.62
N ASP A 244 20.85 -31.78 -8.86
CA ASP A 244 20.13 -31.38 -10.07
C ASP A 244 19.24 -30.18 -9.72
N ILE A 245 19.53 -29.05 -10.32
CA ILE A 245 18.84 -27.77 -10.11
C ILE A 245 17.81 -27.60 -11.21
N GLY A 246 16.54 -27.47 -10.84
CA GLY A 246 15.45 -27.22 -11.75
C GLY A 246 15.39 -25.75 -12.17
N LEU A 247 16.26 -25.32 -13.05
CA LEU A 247 16.36 -23.93 -13.48
C LEU A 247 16.02 -23.80 -14.97
N SER A 248 15.21 -22.79 -15.31
CA SER A 248 14.91 -22.48 -16.70
C SER A 248 16.13 -21.83 -17.38
N PRO A 249 16.55 -22.29 -18.58
CA PRO A 249 17.71 -21.73 -19.29
C PRO A 249 17.61 -20.21 -19.52
N ALA A 250 16.40 -19.68 -19.70
CA ALA A 250 16.17 -18.25 -19.91
C ALA A 250 16.67 -17.39 -18.74
N LYS A 251 16.58 -17.89 -17.50
CA LYS A 251 17.00 -17.18 -16.27
C LYS A 251 18.52 -17.11 -16.09
N LEU A 252 19.25 -17.96 -16.77
CA LEU A 252 20.72 -17.97 -16.71
C LEU A 252 21.37 -16.87 -17.56
N ARG A 253 20.61 -16.15 -18.37
CA ARG A 253 21.14 -15.12 -19.25
C ARG A 253 21.79 -13.99 -18.45
N GLY A 254 23.07 -13.75 -18.74
CA GLY A 254 23.86 -12.69 -18.10
C GLY A 254 24.57 -13.09 -16.82
N VAL A 255 24.27 -14.25 -16.24
CA VAL A 255 24.94 -14.81 -15.05
C VAL A 255 26.31 -15.39 -15.47
N ILE A 256 27.27 -15.29 -14.57
CA ILE A 256 28.58 -15.95 -14.74
C ILE A 256 28.43 -17.39 -14.26
N ALA A 257 28.85 -18.35 -15.10
CA ALA A 257 28.78 -19.76 -14.74
C ALA A 257 29.77 -20.08 -13.61
N GLU A 258 29.27 -20.51 -12.46
CA GLU A 258 30.09 -20.92 -11.30
C GLU A 258 30.67 -22.33 -11.49
N PHE A 259 30.08 -23.11 -12.37
CA PHE A 259 30.49 -24.48 -12.72
C PHE A 259 30.25 -24.75 -14.20
N ASP A 260 30.80 -25.85 -14.71
CA ASP A 260 30.64 -26.24 -16.12
C ASP A 260 29.20 -26.70 -16.39
N ILE A 261 28.51 -26.01 -17.28
CA ILE A 261 27.14 -26.35 -17.68
C ILE A 261 27.20 -27.31 -18.85
N THR A 262 26.76 -28.56 -18.60
CA THR A 262 26.79 -29.63 -19.59
C THR A 262 25.38 -29.91 -20.15
N SER A 263 25.29 -30.22 -21.42
CA SER A 263 24.12 -30.78 -22.07
C SER A 263 24.44 -32.18 -22.57
N GLY A 264 24.11 -33.20 -21.78
CA GLY A 264 24.51 -34.56 -22.03
C GLY A 264 26.01 -34.77 -21.79
N LYS A 265 26.77 -35.00 -22.87
CA LYS A 265 28.25 -35.17 -22.80
C LYS A 265 29.03 -33.91 -23.19
N ASP A 266 28.36 -32.93 -23.78
CA ASP A 266 29.03 -31.73 -24.30
C ASP A 266 28.96 -30.59 -23.29
N ILE A 267 30.07 -29.89 -23.09
CA ILE A 267 30.14 -28.69 -22.25
C ILE A 267 29.63 -27.51 -23.11
N VAL A 268 28.50 -26.92 -22.69
CA VAL A 268 27.91 -25.76 -23.37
C VAL A 268 28.52 -24.45 -22.89
N VAL A 269 28.81 -24.35 -21.59
CA VAL A 269 29.43 -23.19 -20.95
C VAL A 269 30.45 -23.65 -19.94
N GLU A 270 31.69 -23.17 -20.08
CA GLU A 270 32.77 -23.42 -19.12
C GLU A 270 32.63 -22.52 -17.88
N LYS A 271 33.14 -22.98 -16.75
CA LYS A 271 33.20 -22.20 -15.48
C LYS A 271 33.88 -20.85 -15.72
N GLY A 272 33.33 -19.78 -15.13
CA GLY A 272 33.85 -18.41 -15.23
C GLY A 272 33.42 -17.65 -16.48
N ARG A 273 32.73 -18.27 -17.44
CA ARG A 273 32.19 -17.58 -18.61
C ARG A 273 30.80 -17.04 -18.38
N ARG A 274 30.54 -15.84 -18.94
CA ARG A 274 29.20 -15.23 -18.90
C ARG A 274 28.26 -15.96 -19.86
N ILE A 275 27.09 -16.34 -19.36
CA ILE A 275 26.06 -17.04 -20.13
C ILE A 275 25.39 -16.04 -21.08
N THR A 276 25.53 -16.25 -22.38
CA THR A 276 24.96 -15.39 -23.43
C THR A 276 23.65 -15.94 -23.95
N ALA A 277 22.88 -15.11 -24.66
CA ALA A 277 21.64 -15.51 -25.32
C ALA A 277 21.82 -16.68 -26.31
N LYS A 278 23.05 -16.89 -26.83
CA LYS A 278 23.37 -18.04 -27.69
C LYS A 278 23.39 -19.34 -26.87
N HIS A 279 24.01 -19.30 -25.69
CA HIS A 279 24.10 -20.44 -24.79
C HIS A 279 22.69 -20.83 -24.24
N THR A 280 21.86 -19.85 -23.87
CA THR A 280 20.48 -20.13 -23.41
C THR A 280 19.65 -20.80 -24.51
N LYS A 281 19.72 -20.31 -25.75
CA LYS A 281 19.06 -20.95 -26.91
C LYS A 281 19.53 -22.35 -27.19
N MET A 282 20.83 -22.65 -26.98
CA MET A 282 21.38 -24.01 -27.14
C MET A 282 20.83 -24.94 -26.07
N LEU A 283 20.74 -24.50 -24.80
CA LEU A 283 20.18 -25.28 -23.71
C LEU A 283 18.66 -25.50 -23.88
N GLU A 284 17.94 -24.51 -24.38
CA GLU A 284 16.51 -24.61 -24.69
C GLU A 284 16.22 -25.63 -25.81
N LYS A 285 17.02 -25.57 -26.91
CA LYS A 285 16.93 -26.53 -28.01
C LYS A 285 17.26 -27.96 -27.58
N ALA A 286 18.18 -28.12 -26.62
CA ALA A 286 18.52 -29.38 -26.03
C ALA A 286 17.49 -29.90 -25.01
N GLY A 287 16.45 -29.12 -24.71
CA GLY A 287 15.38 -29.50 -23.80
C GLY A 287 15.82 -29.68 -22.33
N VAL A 288 16.90 -29.03 -21.93
CA VAL A 288 17.47 -29.15 -20.59
C VAL A 288 16.53 -28.46 -19.59
N LYS A 289 15.85 -29.23 -18.74
CA LYS A 289 14.96 -28.74 -17.65
C LYS A 289 15.66 -28.67 -16.29
N SER A 290 16.78 -29.33 -16.13
CA SER A 290 17.58 -29.33 -14.91
C SER A 290 19.06 -29.34 -15.25
N ILE A 291 19.84 -28.65 -14.43
CA ILE A 291 21.30 -28.52 -14.60
C ILE A 291 21.96 -29.30 -13.46
N ASN A 292 22.95 -30.10 -13.79
CA ASN A 292 23.75 -30.82 -12.79
C ASN A 292 24.84 -29.89 -12.28
N ALA A 293 24.87 -29.66 -10.98
CA ALA A 293 25.82 -28.81 -10.28
C ALA A 293 26.55 -29.60 -9.19
N PRO A 294 27.78 -29.23 -8.83
CA PRO A 294 28.46 -29.77 -7.64
C PRO A 294 27.67 -29.33 -6.36
N LEU A 295 27.80 -30.12 -5.27
CA LEU A 295 27.15 -29.77 -4.00
C LEU A 295 27.63 -28.44 -3.42
N GLU A 296 28.86 -28.05 -3.71
CA GLU A 296 29.44 -26.77 -3.30
C GLU A 296 28.66 -25.57 -3.81
N TYR A 297 27.93 -25.69 -4.93
CA TYR A 297 27.05 -24.64 -5.46
C TYR A 297 25.92 -24.28 -4.52
N LEU A 298 25.53 -25.17 -3.63
CA LEU A 298 24.47 -24.92 -2.65
C LEU A 298 24.94 -24.09 -1.47
N LEU A 299 26.27 -23.93 -1.28
CA LEU A 299 26.80 -23.06 -0.24
C LEU A 299 26.34 -21.61 -0.49
N GLU A 300 26.03 -20.90 0.59
CA GLU A 300 25.50 -19.52 0.58
C GLU A 300 24.10 -19.36 -0.06
N LYS A 301 23.48 -20.43 -0.57
CA LYS A 301 22.08 -20.38 -1.01
C LYS A 301 21.15 -20.47 0.22
N VAL A 302 19.93 -20.00 0.05
CA VAL A 302 18.95 -19.89 1.13
C VAL A 302 17.83 -20.91 0.95
N ILE A 303 17.49 -21.62 2.01
CA ILE A 303 16.38 -22.57 2.03
C ILE A 303 15.05 -21.80 2.01
N SER A 304 14.12 -22.19 1.13
CA SER A 304 12.86 -21.46 0.95
C SER A 304 11.74 -21.88 1.90
N GLN A 305 11.76 -23.12 2.40
CA GLN A 305 10.73 -23.68 3.27
C GLN A 305 11.32 -24.42 4.45
N ASP A 306 10.53 -24.56 5.51
CA ASP A 306 10.90 -25.38 6.65
C ASP A 306 11.13 -26.83 6.21
N LEU A 307 12.31 -27.34 6.51
CA LEU A 307 12.65 -28.74 6.29
C LEU A 307 12.27 -29.55 7.51
N ILE A 308 11.24 -30.38 7.37
CA ILE A 308 10.71 -31.23 8.43
C ILE A 308 11.25 -32.64 8.24
N ASP A 309 11.76 -33.23 9.30
CA ASP A 309 12.12 -34.63 9.32
C ASP A 309 10.84 -35.49 9.21
N LYS A 310 10.86 -36.42 8.27
CA LYS A 310 9.72 -37.32 8.03
C LYS A 310 9.49 -38.37 9.12
N GLU A 311 10.54 -38.68 9.91
CA GLU A 311 10.47 -39.70 10.94
C GLU A 311 10.06 -39.11 12.30
N THR A 312 10.58 -37.94 12.66
CA THR A 312 10.32 -37.30 13.95
C THR A 312 9.26 -36.19 13.88
N GLY A 313 9.03 -35.61 12.70
CA GLY A 313 8.14 -34.47 12.54
C GLY A 313 8.74 -33.15 13.06
N GLU A 314 9.98 -33.11 13.47
CA GLU A 314 10.67 -31.93 13.95
C GLU A 314 11.22 -31.10 12.76
N ILE A 315 11.31 -29.79 12.94
CA ILE A 315 11.91 -28.90 11.96
C ILE A 315 13.43 -29.03 12.05
N LEU A 316 14.04 -29.61 11.02
CA LEU A 316 15.49 -29.71 10.90
C LEU A 316 16.14 -28.37 10.64
N PHE A 317 15.59 -27.62 9.69
CA PHE A 317 16.03 -26.28 9.32
C PHE A 317 14.82 -25.42 9.00
N ALA A 318 14.80 -24.21 9.58
CA ALA A 318 13.74 -23.24 9.32
C ALA A 318 13.90 -22.60 7.92
N ALA A 319 12.81 -22.11 7.36
CA ALA A 319 12.83 -21.28 6.16
C ALA A 319 13.77 -20.08 6.37
N ASN A 320 14.36 -19.62 5.27
CA ASN A 320 15.33 -18.52 5.27
C ASN A 320 16.69 -18.82 5.92
N THR A 321 17.01 -20.10 6.18
CA THR A 321 18.34 -20.52 6.65
C THR A 321 19.33 -20.56 5.51
N VAL A 322 20.52 -19.99 5.69
CA VAL A 322 21.63 -20.07 4.73
C VAL A 322 22.26 -21.43 4.80
N ILE A 323 22.54 -22.04 3.66
CA ILE A 323 23.22 -23.34 3.58
C ILE A 323 24.71 -23.13 3.82
N THR A 324 25.18 -23.50 5.02
CA THR A 324 26.59 -23.60 5.38
C THR A 324 27.09 -25.02 5.14
N GLU A 325 28.39 -25.25 5.29
CA GLU A 325 28.97 -26.59 5.21
C GLU A 325 28.34 -27.56 6.21
N GLU A 326 28.10 -27.09 7.46
CA GLU A 326 27.44 -27.86 8.51
C GLU A 326 26.01 -28.26 8.13
N VAL A 327 25.25 -27.34 7.55
CA VAL A 327 23.89 -27.60 7.06
C VAL A 327 23.90 -28.59 5.91
N LEU A 328 24.88 -28.49 5.01
CA LEU A 328 25.03 -29.40 3.87
C LEU A 328 25.35 -30.83 4.34
N GLU A 329 26.25 -30.98 5.33
CA GLU A 329 26.57 -32.27 5.96
C GLU A 329 25.34 -32.87 6.66
N ALA A 330 24.62 -32.09 7.43
CA ALA A 330 23.40 -32.51 8.09
C ALA A 330 22.29 -32.93 7.10
N LEU A 331 22.12 -32.20 5.99
CA LEU A 331 21.20 -32.58 4.90
C LEU A 331 21.58 -33.91 4.26
N SER A 332 22.88 -34.15 4.09
CA SER A 332 23.42 -35.40 3.55
C SER A 332 23.25 -36.57 4.53
N ALA A 333 23.48 -36.36 5.85
CA ALA A 333 23.30 -37.33 6.91
C ALA A 333 21.83 -37.79 7.04
N ASN A 334 20.90 -36.85 6.94
CA ASN A 334 19.45 -37.12 7.01
C ASN A 334 18.86 -37.62 5.68
N LYS A 335 19.69 -37.88 4.66
CA LYS A 335 19.29 -38.41 3.35
C LYS A 335 18.16 -37.62 2.71
N VAL A 336 18.14 -36.30 2.86
CA VAL A 336 17.15 -35.40 2.24
C VAL A 336 17.35 -35.43 0.73
N LYS A 337 16.32 -35.89 0.00
CA LYS A 337 16.38 -36.06 -1.46
C LYS A 337 15.99 -34.82 -2.26
N LYS A 338 15.19 -33.93 -1.67
CA LYS A 338 14.69 -32.73 -2.31
C LYS A 338 14.71 -31.59 -1.32
N ILE A 339 15.23 -30.46 -1.77
CA ILE A 339 15.18 -29.17 -1.07
C ILE A 339 14.66 -28.11 -2.03
N GLU A 340 14.04 -27.08 -1.49
CA GLU A 340 13.68 -25.89 -2.23
C GLU A 340 14.54 -24.73 -1.76
N ILE A 341 15.18 -24.06 -2.72
CA ILE A 341 16.02 -22.91 -2.45
C ILE A 341 15.43 -21.66 -3.10
N LEU A 342 15.74 -20.50 -2.55
CA LEU A 342 15.39 -19.21 -3.15
C LEU A 342 16.27 -18.92 -4.36
N TYR A 343 15.67 -18.47 -5.45
CA TYR A 343 16.39 -17.91 -6.57
C TYR A 343 16.73 -16.46 -6.30
N ILE A 344 17.99 -16.21 -5.98
CA ILE A 344 18.51 -14.86 -5.73
C ILE A 344 19.40 -14.50 -6.91
N ASN A 345 19.03 -13.47 -7.66
CA ASN A 345 19.83 -12.92 -8.73
C ASN A 345 20.42 -11.58 -8.26
N GLU A 346 21.71 -11.58 -7.97
CA GLU A 346 22.43 -10.37 -7.51
C GLU A 346 22.34 -9.20 -8.49
N SER A 347 22.17 -9.50 -9.79
CA SER A 347 22.06 -8.47 -10.83
C SER A 347 20.70 -7.78 -10.88
N GLU A 348 19.63 -8.41 -10.39
CA GLU A 348 18.26 -7.93 -10.53
C GLU A 348 17.61 -7.54 -9.20
N GLY A 349 17.93 -8.18 -8.10
CA GLY A 349 17.20 -7.94 -6.87
C GLY A 349 17.92 -8.22 -5.55
N GLY A 350 19.07 -8.92 -5.56
CA GLY A 350 19.80 -9.26 -4.33
C GLY A 350 18.97 -9.99 -3.25
N ALA A 351 19.59 -10.28 -2.11
CA ALA A 351 18.98 -11.02 -1.01
C ALA A 351 18.30 -10.13 0.06
N TYR A 352 18.11 -8.85 -0.23
CA TYR A 352 17.77 -7.79 0.75
C TYR A 352 16.61 -8.12 1.71
N ILE A 353 15.52 -8.68 1.20
CA ILE A 353 14.35 -9.04 2.03
C ILE A 353 14.67 -10.27 2.90
N SER A 354 15.39 -11.25 2.34
CA SER A 354 15.84 -12.44 3.09
C SER A 354 16.76 -12.04 4.25
N ASP A 355 17.70 -11.13 4.00
CA ASP A 355 18.62 -10.61 5.01
C ASP A 355 17.90 -9.78 6.06
N THR A 356 16.95 -8.94 5.65
CA THR A 356 16.12 -8.17 6.56
C THR A 356 15.23 -9.07 7.42
N LEU A 357 14.69 -10.16 6.85
CA LEU A 357 13.88 -11.14 7.57
C LEU A 357 14.67 -11.89 8.66
N ARG A 358 15.98 -12.09 8.45
CA ARG A 358 16.87 -12.70 9.47
C ARG A 358 17.17 -11.74 10.64
N LEU A 359 17.14 -10.44 10.38
CA LEU A 359 17.33 -9.41 11.40
C LEU A 359 16.08 -9.18 12.25
N ASP A 360 14.90 -9.58 11.75
CA ASP A 360 13.62 -9.33 12.38
C ASP A 360 13.40 -10.31 13.56
N GLU A 361 13.27 -9.77 14.76
CA GLU A 361 13.03 -10.53 15.99
C GLU A 361 11.57 -11.00 16.12
N THR A 362 10.63 -10.39 15.41
CA THR A 362 9.21 -10.72 15.48
C THR A 362 8.94 -12.02 14.70
N GLN A 363 8.06 -12.89 15.21
CA GLN A 363 7.70 -14.15 14.56
C GLN A 363 6.22 -14.20 14.16
N THR A 364 5.36 -13.56 14.92
CA THR A 364 3.92 -13.59 14.73
C THR A 364 3.35 -12.22 14.38
N GLU A 365 2.13 -12.21 13.81
CA GLU A 365 1.39 -10.96 13.51
C GLU A 365 1.12 -10.13 14.78
N LEU A 366 0.91 -10.80 15.93
CA LEU A 366 0.62 -10.13 17.21
C LEU A 366 1.87 -9.49 17.85
N GLU A 367 3.04 -9.99 17.55
CA GLU A 367 4.31 -9.43 18.03
C GLU A 367 4.78 -8.25 17.17
N ALA A 368 4.38 -8.24 15.90
CA ALA A 368 4.72 -7.22 14.93
C ALA A 368 3.87 -5.95 15.09
#